data_56ea67b7c993ae891f0533ebff57c28b
#
_entry.id   56ea67b7c993ae891f0533ebff57c28b
#
_cell.length_a   1.000
_cell.length_b   1.000
_cell.length_c   1.000
_cell.angle_alpha   90.00
_cell.angle_beta   90.00
_cell.angle_gamma   90.00
#
_symmetry.space_group_name_H-M   'P 1'
#
loop_
_entity.id
_entity.type
_entity.pdbx_description
1 polymer ?
#
loop_
_entity_poly.entity_id
_entity_poly.type
_entity_poly.pdbx_seq_one_letter_code
_entity_poly.pdbx_strand_id
1 'polypeptide(L)'
;VSTLALSSCTDDVYDPERGIQTKPKENPLGEDFTAPDGFDWSMVNTVNLNVEINDEFDGRYKYLIEIFTANPISDISAVPIAVGTANKNGNYNAEINVSKAATRLFIRQTDPKQRKEVYEYSIPENGGILECKLYNVSTGTRTRAANKTAGNSHSAFEAAQAAGITEIADKEYKEAEVIPAVPSVSDGYIDPWNTGTLANGAKYIIGKEYTSDSPYTIQLKTNSGRATVFVQGVWKLSGWSSLNSNLDIYVMGGGRIIANNLTIGNENTLTLQHDGSLECTSLSLGCPTKNFGTISANGSLTMNLGKQPELFNAGKIEVADKITINGSNVINHGTLNAHELNFIDARILNKTDLNSATNIKLNGGRLFNYGSVRFDETDGKTRTNNSTATVIINHYEARISGYEIEGGLSVYNDGFIETSKFTNSSSDVLYNSCTVIVKKEFKFRNVTLNLSLIHISEPTRHAQIS
;
A
#
# COMPACT_ATOMS: atom_id res chain seq x y z
N VAL A 1 -51.70 -13.79 29.72
CA VAL A 1 -51.90 -12.74 28.71
C VAL A 1 -51.51 -11.43 29.38
N SER A 2 -50.27 -10.97 29.11
CA SER A 2 -49.77 -9.70 29.63
C SER A 2 -49.83 -8.66 28.52
N THR A 3 -50.67 -7.69 28.65
CA THR A 3 -50.80 -6.52 27.80
C THR A 3 -49.70 -5.52 28.13
N LEU A 4 -48.75 -5.33 27.25
CA LEU A 4 -47.80 -4.22 27.26
C LEU A 4 -48.52 -2.97 26.77
N ALA A 5 -48.72 -2.02 27.68
CA ALA A 5 -49.18 -0.68 27.31
C ALA A 5 -48.00 0.11 26.74
N LEU A 6 -48.05 0.41 25.47
CA LEU A 6 -47.21 1.40 24.83
C LEU A 6 -47.72 2.79 25.16
N SER A 7 -46.99 3.53 26.00
CA SER A 7 -47.29 4.95 26.19
C SER A 7 -46.78 5.69 24.93
N SER A 8 -47.72 6.15 24.15
CA SER A 8 -47.48 7.10 23.06
C SER A 8 -47.01 8.42 23.68
N CYS A 9 -45.84 8.91 23.27
CA CYS A 9 -45.52 10.31 23.44
C CYS A 9 -46.52 11.08 22.60
N THR A 10 -47.40 11.81 23.25
CA THR A 10 -48.25 12.79 22.56
C THR A 10 -47.36 13.88 22.02
N ASP A 11 -47.39 14.08 20.72
CA ASP A 11 -46.82 15.23 20.06
C ASP A 11 -47.40 16.50 20.71
N ASP A 12 -46.53 17.33 21.25
CA ASP A 12 -46.91 18.69 21.63
C ASP A 12 -47.35 19.39 20.35
N VAL A 13 -48.66 19.56 20.22
CA VAL A 13 -49.24 20.33 19.13
C VAL A 13 -48.63 21.74 19.25
N TYR A 14 -47.91 22.16 18.22
CA TYR A 14 -47.41 23.52 18.12
C TYR A 14 -48.57 24.50 18.22
N ASP A 15 -48.66 25.16 19.35
CA ASP A 15 -49.64 26.21 19.62
C ASP A 15 -48.97 27.57 19.33
N PRO A 16 -49.26 28.19 18.18
CA PRO A 16 -48.66 29.48 17.82
C PRO A 16 -49.12 30.65 18.70
N GLU A 17 -50.14 30.48 19.57
CA GLU A 17 -50.65 31.48 20.50
C GLU A 17 -50.09 31.35 21.91
N ARG A 18 -49.33 30.30 22.20
CA ARG A 18 -48.52 30.31 23.43
C ARG A 18 -47.43 31.34 23.26
N GLY A 19 -47.83 32.58 23.60
CA GLY A 19 -46.94 33.72 23.57
C GLY A 19 -45.60 33.36 24.18
N ILE A 20 -44.55 33.67 23.42
CA ILE A 20 -43.17 33.63 23.89
C ILE A 20 -43.18 34.46 25.21
N GLN A 21 -43.30 33.75 26.32
CA GLN A 21 -42.97 34.38 27.60
C GLN A 21 -41.46 34.60 27.51
N THR A 22 -41.10 35.82 27.15
CA THR A 22 -39.73 36.34 27.32
C THR A 22 -39.52 36.45 28.83
N LYS A 23 -39.34 35.31 29.52
CA LYS A 23 -38.52 35.35 30.72
C LYS A 23 -37.19 35.92 30.30
N PRO A 24 -36.69 36.98 30.99
CA PRO A 24 -35.34 37.40 30.78
C PRO A 24 -34.48 36.13 30.80
N LYS A 25 -33.72 35.86 29.76
CA LYS A 25 -32.77 34.74 29.76
C LYS A 25 -31.85 35.01 30.95
N GLU A 26 -32.04 34.30 32.04
CA GLU A 26 -31.07 34.29 33.10
C GLU A 26 -29.72 34.01 32.47
N ASN A 27 -28.78 34.94 32.66
CA ASN A 27 -27.43 34.76 32.16
C ASN A 27 -26.89 33.45 32.77
N PRO A 28 -26.64 32.38 31.99
CA PRO A 28 -26.18 31.10 32.53
C PRO A 28 -24.84 31.17 33.26
N LEU A 29 -24.13 32.29 33.15
CA LEU A 29 -22.86 32.57 33.81
C LEU A 29 -23.00 33.48 35.06
N GLY A 30 -24.24 33.84 35.46
CA GLY A 30 -24.56 34.72 36.59
C GLY A 30 -24.85 36.16 36.18
N GLU A 31 -25.66 36.84 37.02
CA GLU A 31 -26.10 38.22 36.71
C GLU A 31 -24.95 39.24 36.64
N ASP A 32 -23.84 38.97 37.33
CA ASP A 32 -22.66 39.84 37.41
C ASP A 32 -21.62 39.54 36.32
N PHE A 33 -21.85 38.55 35.44
CA PHE A 33 -20.91 38.20 34.39
C PHE A 33 -21.08 39.15 33.23
N THR A 34 -20.12 40.05 33.10
CA THR A 34 -19.91 40.86 31.91
C THR A 34 -18.65 40.38 31.19
N ALA A 35 -18.80 40.03 29.90
CA ALA A 35 -17.60 39.73 29.10
C ALA A 35 -16.70 40.96 29.07
N PRO A 36 -15.37 40.82 29.16
CA PRO A 36 -14.43 41.93 28.97
C PRO A 36 -14.69 42.64 27.64
N ASP A 37 -14.51 43.96 27.61
CA ASP A 37 -14.60 44.73 26.37
C ASP A 37 -13.70 44.15 25.30
N GLY A 38 -14.29 43.83 24.13
CA GLY A 38 -13.55 43.17 23.03
C GLY A 38 -13.43 41.65 23.11
N PHE A 39 -14.08 40.99 24.09
CA PHE A 39 -14.08 39.54 24.17
C PHE A 39 -14.95 38.92 23.05
N ASP A 40 -14.29 38.23 22.14
CA ASP A 40 -14.94 37.52 21.03
C ASP A 40 -15.23 36.06 21.38
N TRP A 41 -16.50 35.71 21.46
CA TRP A 41 -16.97 34.35 21.71
C TRP A 41 -16.85 33.41 20.48
N SER A 42 -16.47 34.00 19.35
CA SER A 42 -16.29 33.18 18.14
C SER A 42 -15.17 32.16 18.34
N MET A 43 -15.50 30.91 18.15
CA MET A 43 -14.53 29.79 18.17
C MET A 43 -13.90 29.55 16.80
N VAL A 44 -14.30 30.32 15.80
CA VAL A 44 -13.87 30.13 14.42
C VAL A 44 -13.36 31.44 13.81
N ASN A 45 -12.41 31.32 12.91
CA ASN A 45 -11.95 32.36 12.01
C ASN A 45 -12.48 32.07 10.60
N THR A 46 -12.95 33.10 9.92
CA THR A 46 -13.28 33.01 8.50
C THR A 46 -12.05 33.35 7.68
N VAL A 47 -11.66 32.41 6.79
CA VAL A 47 -10.52 32.55 5.88
C VAL A 47 -11.02 32.52 4.44
N ASN A 48 -10.71 33.57 3.69
CA ASN A 48 -10.99 33.65 2.26
C ASN A 48 -9.75 33.16 1.48
N LEU A 49 -9.85 32.00 0.89
CA LEU A 49 -8.76 31.38 0.13
C LEU A 49 -8.79 31.82 -1.33
N ASN A 50 -7.65 32.17 -1.84
CA ASN A 50 -7.42 32.39 -3.27
C ASN A 50 -6.29 31.43 -3.70
N VAL A 51 -6.65 30.34 -4.37
CA VAL A 51 -5.72 29.28 -4.75
C VAL A 51 -5.35 29.38 -6.21
N GLU A 52 -4.07 29.60 -6.48
CA GLU A 52 -3.48 29.68 -7.82
C GLU A 52 -2.65 28.42 -8.09
N ILE A 53 -2.87 27.76 -9.23
CA ILE A 53 -2.14 26.57 -9.65
C ILE A 53 -1.09 26.91 -10.74
N ASN A 54 -0.08 26.05 -10.85
CA ASN A 54 0.79 26.02 -12.03
C ASN A 54 0.23 25.03 -13.05
N ASP A 55 -0.51 25.53 -14.03
CA ASP A 55 -1.19 24.69 -14.99
C ASP A 55 -0.25 24.29 -16.15
N GLU A 56 0.13 23.00 -16.19
CA GLU A 56 0.94 22.38 -17.24
C GLU A 56 0.14 22.08 -18.52
N PHE A 57 -1.19 22.20 -18.50
CA PHE A 57 -2.08 21.77 -19.59
C PHE A 57 -2.73 22.93 -20.34
N ASP A 58 -2.27 24.13 -20.11
CA ASP A 58 -2.68 25.32 -20.85
C ASP A 58 -4.18 25.65 -20.75
N GLY A 59 -4.79 25.37 -19.61
CA GLY A 59 -6.21 25.58 -19.29
C GLY A 59 -7.15 24.51 -19.82
N ARG A 60 -6.64 23.48 -20.48
CA ARG A 60 -7.46 22.43 -21.10
C ARG A 60 -8.15 21.52 -20.08
N TYR A 61 -7.56 21.34 -18.91
CA TYR A 61 -8.05 20.44 -17.87
C TYR A 61 -8.16 21.16 -16.54
N LYS A 62 -8.99 20.63 -15.64
CA LYS A 62 -9.13 21.12 -14.28
C LYS A 62 -8.33 20.27 -13.31
N TYR A 63 -7.78 20.93 -12.31
CA TYR A 63 -7.13 20.32 -11.17
C TYR A 63 -8.15 20.25 -10.04
N LEU A 64 -8.20 19.13 -9.32
CA LEU A 64 -8.98 19.00 -8.10
C LEU A 64 -8.21 19.65 -6.95
N ILE A 65 -8.88 20.52 -6.19
CA ILE A 65 -8.35 21.21 -5.03
C ILE A 65 -9.15 20.77 -3.80
N GLU A 66 -8.47 20.28 -2.80
CA GLU A 66 -9.06 19.83 -1.54
C GLU A 66 -8.33 20.49 -0.39
N ILE A 67 -9.08 21.03 0.58
CA ILE A 67 -8.55 21.81 1.71
C ILE A 67 -8.81 21.07 3.01
N PHE A 68 -7.78 20.94 3.85
CA PHE A 68 -7.80 20.19 5.09
C PHE A 68 -7.25 21.04 6.24
N THR A 69 -7.72 20.78 7.47
CA THR A 69 -7.14 21.30 8.72
C THR A 69 -6.14 20.33 9.36
N ALA A 70 -6.13 19.09 8.94
CA ALA A 70 -5.11 18.08 9.28
C ALA A 70 -4.35 17.65 8.02
N ASN A 71 -3.09 17.27 8.16
CA ASN A 71 -2.28 16.86 7.02
C ASN A 71 -2.81 15.53 6.44
N PRO A 72 -3.38 15.53 5.20
CA PRO A 72 -3.98 14.32 4.61
C PRO A 72 -2.97 13.25 4.21
N ILE A 73 -1.67 13.53 4.33
CA ILE A 73 -0.61 12.54 4.11
C ILE A 73 -0.34 11.79 5.41
N SER A 74 -0.31 12.48 6.55
CA SER A 74 -0.03 11.86 7.85
C SER A 74 -1.27 11.32 8.55
N ASP A 75 -2.44 11.89 8.27
CA ASP A 75 -3.72 11.48 8.84
C ASP A 75 -4.66 10.96 7.74
N ILE A 76 -4.77 9.63 7.65
CA ILE A 76 -5.64 8.97 6.67
C ILE A 76 -7.13 9.24 6.92
N SER A 77 -7.49 9.66 8.14
CA SER A 77 -8.85 10.04 8.50
C SER A 77 -9.18 11.50 8.20
N ALA A 78 -8.21 12.27 7.72
CA ALA A 78 -8.41 13.67 7.38
C ALA A 78 -9.49 13.82 6.29
N VAL A 79 -10.52 14.58 6.63
CA VAL A 79 -11.63 14.89 5.73
C VAL A 79 -11.43 16.31 5.19
N PRO A 80 -11.58 16.54 3.88
CA PRO A 80 -11.48 17.89 3.34
C PRO A 80 -12.65 18.74 3.84
N ILE A 81 -12.35 19.96 4.29
CA ILE A 81 -13.34 20.95 4.70
C ILE A 81 -13.89 21.78 3.53
N ALA A 82 -13.17 21.78 2.41
CA ALA A 82 -13.62 22.36 1.16
C ALA A 82 -13.01 21.62 -0.03
N VAL A 83 -13.77 21.53 -1.13
CA VAL A 83 -13.35 20.85 -2.36
C VAL A 83 -13.80 21.68 -3.57
N GLY A 84 -12.94 21.78 -4.57
CA GLY A 84 -13.28 22.46 -5.81
C GLY A 84 -12.30 22.19 -6.93
N THR A 85 -12.36 22.97 -7.99
CA THR A 85 -11.48 22.81 -9.15
C THR A 85 -10.88 24.13 -9.61
N ALA A 86 -9.65 24.07 -10.10
CA ALA A 86 -8.93 25.22 -10.66
C ALA A 86 -8.28 24.86 -12.01
N ASN A 87 -8.01 25.85 -12.84
CA ASN A 87 -7.09 25.80 -13.96
C ASN A 87 -6.51 27.21 -14.19
N LYS A 88 -5.58 27.39 -15.13
CA LYS A 88 -4.96 28.71 -15.37
C LYS A 88 -5.94 29.83 -15.75
N ASN A 89 -7.14 29.48 -16.20
CA ASN A 89 -8.18 30.44 -16.61
C ASN A 89 -9.14 30.76 -15.46
N GLY A 90 -9.03 30.08 -14.32
CA GLY A 90 -9.86 30.31 -13.13
C GLY A 90 -9.23 29.69 -11.90
N ASN A 91 -8.83 30.54 -10.94
CA ASN A 91 -8.35 30.09 -9.65
C ASN A 91 -9.49 29.49 -8.84
N TYR A 92 -9.15 28.67 -7.85
CA TYR A 92 -10.14 28.21 -6.88
C TYR A 92 -10.21 29.21 -5.71
N ASN A 93 -11.39 29.77 -5.51
CA ASN A 93 -11.68 30.68 -4.39
C ASN A 93 -12.68 29.99 -3.45
N ALA A 94 -12.44 30.04 -2.16
CA ALA A 94 -13.34 29.48 -1.15
C ALA A 94 -13.31 30.33 0.12
N GLU A 95 -14.47 30.53 0.72
CA GLU A 95 -14.59 30.99 2.08
C GLU A 95 -14.76 29.79 3.01
N ILE A 96 -13.89 29.67 3.99
CA ILE A 96 -13.89 28.56 4.95
C ILE A 96 -13.90 29.08 6.38
N ASN A 97 -14.59 28.34 7.25
CA ASN A 97 -14.56 28.58 8.68
C ASN A 97 -13.66 27.54 9.35
N VAL A 98 -12.62 28.00 10.02
CA VAL A 98 -11.65 27.16 10.70
C VAL A 98 -11.61 27.46 12.19
N SER A 99 -11.36 26.47 13.02
CA SER A 99 -11.18 26.68 14.46
C SER A 99 -10.05 27.70 14.71
N LYS A 100 -10.23 28.60 15.68
CA LYS A 100 -9.17 29.50 16.12
C LYS A 100 -7.92 28.78 16.65
N ALA A 101 -8.06 27.53 17.04
CA ALA A 101 -6.94 26.67 17.42
C ALA A 101 -6.15 26.12 16.21
N ALA A 102 -6.71 26.17 15.00
CA ALA A 102 -6.01 25.75 13.81
C ALA A 102 -5.03 26.82 13.35
N THR A 103 -3.77 26.47 13.27
CA THR A 103 -2.67 27.37 12.85
C THR A 103 -2.25 27.15 11.40
N ARG A 104 -2.69 26.03 10.79
CA ARG A 104 -2.25 25.60 9.46
C ARG A 104 -3.40 25.03 8.65
N LEU A 105 -3.31 25.22 7.34
CA LEU A 105 -4.13 24.57 6.33
C LEU A 105 -3.24 23.73 5.42
N PHE A 106 -3.79 22.61 4.97
CA PHE A 106 -3.16 21.76 3.97
C PHE A 106 -4.04 21.74 2.73
N ILE A 107 -3.45 22.07 1.59
CA ILE A 107 -4.15 22.12 0.31
C ILE A 107 -3.59 21.02 -0.56
N ARG A 108 -4.43 20.04 -0.92
CA ARG A 108 -4.08 18.96 -1.84
C ARG A 108 -4.54 19.33 -3.24
N GLN A 109 -3.60 19.41 -4.16
CA GLN A 109 -3.84 19.51 -5.58
C GLN A 109 -3.74 18.15 -6.23
N THR A 110 -4.75 17.76 -7.00
CA THR A 110 -4.70 16.58 -7.87
C THR A 110 -4.75 17.03 -9.32
N ASP A 111 -3.73 16.71 -10.09
CA ASP A 111 -3.62 17.10 -11.49
C ASP A 111 -4.42 16.15 -12.42
N PRO A 112 -4.58 16.48 -13.71
CA PRO A 112 -5.25 15.61 -14.67
C PRO A 112 -4.60 14.23 -14.89
N LYS A 113 -3.33 14.08 -14.53
CA LYS A 113 -2.60 12.79 -14.53
C LYS A 113 -2.73 12.03 -13.23
N GLN A 114 -3.61 12.48 -12.32
CA GLN A 114 -3.82 11.92 -10.99
C GLN A 114 -2.61 12.04 -10.03
N ARG A 115 -1.64 12.92 -10.35
CA ARG A 115 -0.58 13.26 -9.41
C ARG A 115 -1.14 14.20 -8.35
N LYS A 116 -0.86 13.91 -7.10
CA LYS A 116 -1.33 14.68 -5.96
C LYS A 116 -0.16 15.34 -5.26
N GLU A 117 -0.30 16.60 -4.94
CA GLU A 117 0.67 17.38 -4.19
C GLU A 117 -0.03 18.08 -3.03
N VAL A 118 0.62 18.15 -1.87
CA VAL A 118 0.07 18.80 -0.68
C VAL A 118 0.95 19.97 -0.30
N TYR A 119 0.31 21.11 -0.14
CA TYR A 119 0.94 22.37 0.24
C TYR A 119 0.45 22.81 1.62
N GLU A 120 1.35 23.31 2.45
CA GLU A 120 1.06 23.79 3.79
C GLU A 120 1.09 25.31 3.84
N TYR A 121 0.06 25.90 4.43
CA TYR A 121 -0.05 27.35 4.64
C TYR A 121 -0.39 27.68 6.09
N SER A 122 0.23 28.72 6.62
CA SER A 122 -0.13 29.25 7.94
C SER A 122 -1.41 30.09 7.84
N ILE A 123 -2.35 29.85 8.74
CA ILE A 123 -3.59 30.62 8.83
C ILE A 123 -3.25 31.97 9.47
N PRO A 124 -3.73 33.13 8.92
CA PRO A 124 -3.61 34.42 9.57
C PRO A 124 -4.33 34.38 10.94
N GLU A 125 -3.73 34.99 11.99
CA GLU A 125 -4.24 34.92 13.37
C GLU A 125 -5.69 35.38 13.52
N ASN A 126 -6.12 36.35 12.70
CA ASN A 126 -7.47 36.91 12.75
C ASN A 126 -8.33 36.52 11.53
N GLY A 127 -7.95 35.47 10.81
CA GLY A 127 -8.59 35.11 9.54
C GLY A 127 -8.24 36.13 8.43
N GLY A 128 -9.11 36.24 7.44
CA GLY A 128 -8.93 37.17 6.31
C GLY A 128 -8.52 36.46 5.01
N ILE A 129 -7.83 37.16 4.12
CA ILE A 129 -7.46 36.64 2.80
C ILE A 129 -6.16 35.85 2.91
N LEU A 130 -6.15 34.62 2.37
CA LEU A 130 -4.98 33.78 2.25
C LEU A 130 -4.71 33.42 0.78
N GLU A 131 -3.64 33.99 0.25
CA GLU A 131 -3.15 33.70 -1.10
C GLU A 131 -2.32 32.43 -1.11
N CYS A 132 -2.78 31.41 -1.82
CA CYS A 132 -2.17 30.08 -1.87
C CYS A 132 -1.67 29.79 -3.28
N LYS A 133 -0.36 29.86 -3.50
CA LYS A 133 0.26 29.50 -4.78
C LYS A 133 0.76 28.08 -4.72
N LEU A 134 0.09 27.16 -5.42
CA LEU A 134 0.44 25.75 -5.44
C LEU A 134 1.59 25.47 -6.43
N TYR A 135 2.67 26.22 -6.27
CA TYR A 135 3.93 26.07 -6.99
C TYR A 135 5.04 26.81 -6.26
N ASN A 136 6.28 26.39 -6.46
CA ASN A 136 7.43 27.04 -5.86
C ASN A 136 7.69 28.40 -6.50
N VAL A 137 7.20 29.47 -5.88
CA VAL A 137 7.60 30.84 -6.27
C VAL A 137 8.96 31.12 -5.67
N SER A 138 9.97 31.34 -6.50
CA SER A 138 11.25 31.89 -6.06
C SER A 138 11.11 33.35 -5.71
N THR A 139 10.60 33.67 -4.51
CA THR A 139 10.62 35.02 -3.98
C THR A 139 11.87 35.21 -3.13
N GLY A 140 12.76 36.07 -3.64
CA GLY A 140 13.90 36.55 -2.87
C GLY A 140 13.47 37.38 -1.68
N THR A 141 13.44 36.79 -0.54
CA THR A 141 13.82 37.39 0.77
C THR A 141 13.82 36.27 1.80
N ARG A 142 15.01 35.94 2.30
CA ARG A 142 15.25 34.76 3.08
C ARG A 142 15.95 35.06 4.37
N THR A 143 15.51 34.43 5.40
CA THR A 143 16.38 34.13 6.50
C THR A 143 16.41 32.60 6.69
N ARG A 144 17.47 32.08 6.37
CA ARG A 144 18.23 30.87 6.65
C ARG A 144 18.57 30.02 5.42
N ALA A 145 19.86 30.04 5.15
CA ALA A 145 20.47 29.36 4.03
C ALA A 145 20.31 27.83 4.17
N ALA A 146 19.62 27.24 3.22
CA ALA A 146 20.06 26.00 2.64
C ALA A 146 20.44 26.34 1.20
N ASN A 147 21.66 26.00 0.81
CA ASN A 147 22.09 26.13 -0.58
C ASN A 147 21.11 25.36 -1.45
N LYS A 148 20.14 26.09 -2.03
CA LYS A 148 19.41 25.61 -3.18
C LYS A 148 20.20 25.97 -4.42
N THR A 149 20.96 25.01 -4.91
CA THR A 149 21.17 24.94 -6.33
C THR A 149 19.79 24.87 -6.96
N ALA A 150 19.42 25.84 -7.79
CA ALA A 150 18.21 25.82 -8.59
C ALA A 150 18.30 24.62 -9.53
N GLY A 151 17.80 23.49 -9.09
CA GLY A 151 17.63 22.28 -9.85
C GLY A 151 16.23 21.80 -9.58
N ASN A 152 15.48 21.57 -10.65
CA ASN A 152 14.18 20.97 -10.72
C ASN A 152 13.85 20.15 -9.47
N SER A 153 12.71 20.44 -8.82
CA SER A 153 12.15 19.54 -7.81
C SER A 153 11.68 18.26 -8.51
N HIS A 154 12.62 17.42 -8.88
CA HIS A 154 12.31 16.09 -9.38
C HIS A 154 11.68 15.32 -8.23
N SER A 155 10.63 14.57 -8.51
CA SER A 155 10.11 13.60 -7.55
C SER A 155 11.23 12.62 -7.18
N ALA A 156 11.11 11.97 -6.04
CA ALA A 156 12.10 10.96 -5.66
C ALA A 156 12.14 9.83 -6.69
N PHE A 157 11.02 9.52 -7.32
CA PHE A 157 10.95 8.55 -8.40
C PHE A 157 11.75 8.98 -9.64
N GLU A 158 11.63 10.25 -10.07
CA GLU A 158 12.45 10.77 -11.19
C GLU A 158 13.95 10.72 -10.87
N ALA A 159 14.32 11.01 -9.62
CA ALA A 159 15.69 10.87 -9.17
C ALA A 159 16.17 9.41 -9.22
N ALA A 160 15.32 8.45 -8.85
CA ALA A 160 15.63 7.03 -8.97
C ALA A 160 15.81 6.62 -10.44
N GLN A 161 14.95 7.09 -11.34
CA GLN A 161 15.08 6.84 -12.79
C GLN A 161 16.37 7.43 -13.35
N ALA A 162 16.72 8.66 -12.96
CA ALA A 162 17.98 9.29 -13.33
C ALA A 162 19.22 8.51 -12.84
N ALA A 163 19.09 7.81 -11.71
CA ALA A 163 20.10 6.89 -11.18
C ALA A 163 20.11 5.51 -11.89
N GLY A 164 19.33 5.33 -12.95
CA GLY A 164 19.26 4.08 -13.72
C GLY A 164 18.42 2.99 -13.07
N ILE A 165 17.59 3.32 -12.10
CA ILE A 165 16.69 2.35 -11.45
C ILE A 165 15.41 2.27 -12.29
N THR A 166 15.19 1.11 -12.91
CA THR A 166 14.00 0.84 -13.72
C THR A 166 13.03 -0.01 -12.94
N GLU A 167 11.78 0.38 -12.96
CA GLU A 167 10.66 -0.38 -12.41
C GLU A 167 10.32 -1.59 -13.27
N ILE A 168 9.76 -2.64 -12.68
CA ILE A 168 9.14 -3.71 -13.45
C ILE A 168 7.80 -3.21 -14.02
N ALA A 169 7.49 -3.66 -15.25
CA ALA A 169 6.20 -3.33 -15.84
C ALA A 169 5.06 -3.87 -14.98
N ASP A 170 4.12 -3.00 -14.68
CA ASP A 170 2.87 -3.43 -14.04
C ASP A 170 2.05 -4.20 -15.07
N LYS A 171 1.85 -5.48 -14.80
CA LYS A 171 1.02 -6.37 -15.60
C LYS A 171 -0.24 -6.66 -14.83
N GLU A 172 -1.33 -6.16 -15.29
CA GLU A 172 -2.64 -6.51 -14.75
C GLU A 172 -3.21 -7.68 -15.54
N TYR A 173 -3.26 -8.85 -14.91
CA TYR A 173 -3.91 -10.02 -15.48
C TYR A 173 -5.37 -10.04 -15.06
N LYS A 174 -6.26 -10.22 -16.03
CA LYS A 174 -7.69 -10.48 -15.75
C LYS A 174 -7.92 -11.97 -15.67
N GLU A 175 -8.55 -12.42 -14.61
CA GLU A 175 -8.83 -13.83 -14.36
C GLU A 175 -9.48 -14.52 -15.57
N ALA A 176 -10.52 -13.92 -16.14
CA ALA A 176 -11.24 -14.45 -17.31
C ALA A 176 -10.39 -14.59 -18.58
N GLU A 177 -9.29 -13.85 -18.68
CA GLU A 177 -8.39 -13.89 -19.85
C GLU A 177 -7.30 -14.96 -19.71
N VAL A 178 -6.98 -15.36 -18.48
CA VAL A 178 -5.86 -16.29 -18.22
C VAL A 178 -6.31 -17.72 -17.85
N ILE A 179 -7.58 -17.91 -17.54
CA ILE A 179 -8.15 -19.21 -17.19
C ILE A 179 -8.97 -19.73 -18.37
N PRO A 180 -8.55 -20.83 -19.02
CA PRO A 180 -9.30 -21.41 -20.11
C PRO A 180 -10.57 -22.08 -19.61
N ALA A 181 -11.52 -22.28 -20.52
CA ALA A 181 -12.73 -23.04 -20.23
C ALA A 181 -12.39 -24.49 -19.88
N VAL A 182 -13.01 -24.99 -18.82
CA VAL A 182 -12.91 -26.40 -18.44
C VAL A 182 -13.56 -27.24 -19.51
N PRO A 183 -12.92 -28.32 -20.02
CA PRO A 183 -13.53 -29.21 -20.99
C PRO A 183 -14.71 -29.97 -20.35
N SER A 184 -15.65 -30.39 -21.19
CA SER A 184 -16.84 -31.13 -20.74
C SER A 184 -16.51 -32.54 -20.27
N VAL A 185 -15.40 -33.11 -20.76
CA VAL A 185 -14.93 -34.46 -20.45
C VAL A 185 -13.43 -34.42 -20.20
N SER A 186 -12.97 -35.13 -19.18
CA SER A 186 -11.56 -35.36 -18.93
C SER A 186 -10.98 -36.36 -19.91
N ASP A 187 -9.75 -36.12 -20.42
CA ASP A 187 -9.04 -37.06 -21.31
C ASP A 187 -8.52 -38.32 -20.59
N GLY A 188 -8.82 -38.44 -19.34
CA GLY A 188 -8.45 -39.58 -18.51
C GLY A 188 -8.64 -39.31 -17.04
N TYR A 189 -8.33 -40.27 -16.24
CA TYR A 189 -8.36 -40.19 -14.78
C TYR A 189 -6.95 -39.98 -14.25
N ILE A 190 -6.74 -38.97 -13.44
CA ILE A 190 -5.49 -38.81 -12.71
C ILE A 190 -5.57 -39.75 -11.51
N ASP A 191 -5.08 -40.94 -11.68
CA ASP A 191 -4.89 -41.89 -10.56
C ASP A 191 -3.71 -41.39 -9.71
N PRO A 192 -3.94 -41.07 -8.43
CA PRO A 192 -2.87 -40.68 -7.52
C PRO A 192 -1.81 -41.79 -7.34
N TRP A 193 -2.15 -43.00 -7.67
CA TRP A 193 -1.25 -44.17 -7.62
C TRP A 193 -0.46 -44.38 -8.91
N ASN A 194 -0.85 -43.72 -9.97
CA ASN A 194 -0.24 -43.95 -11.26
C ASN A 194 0.94 -42.99 -11.48
N THR A 195 2.15 -43.51 -11.46
CA THR A 195 3.33 -42.81 -11.98
C THR A 195 3.30 -42.69 -13.51
N GLY A 196 2.10 -42.78 -14.09
CA GLY A 196 1.87 -42.83 -15.51
C GLY A 196 2.26 -41.55 -16.23
N THR A 197 2.55 -41.74 -17.50
CA THR A 197 2.85 -40.66 -18.43
C THR A 197 1.56 -39.96 -18.89
N LEU A 198 1.43 -38.66 -18.64
CA LEU A 198 0.33 -37.87 -19.19
C LEU A 198 0.53 -37.67 -20.70
N ALA A 199 -0.55 -37.80 -21.45
CA ALA A 199 -0.51 -37.56 -22.90
C ALA A 199 -0.28 -36.08 -23.19
N ASN A 200 0.47 -35.78 -24.25
CA ASN A 200 0.68 -34.43 -24.72
C ASN A 200 -0.63 -33.77 -25.18
N GLY A 201 -0.90 -32.57 -24.71
CA GLY A 201 -2.12 -31.83 -25.02
C GLY A 201 -3.35 -32.32 -24.26
N ALA A 202 -3.25 -33.36 -23.43
CA ALA A 202 -4.36 -33.86 -22.66
C ALA A 202 -4.84 -32.88 -21.57
N LYS A 203 -6.13 -32.91 -21.31
CA LYS A 203 -6.81 -32.07 -20.32
C LYS A 203 -7.45 -32.96 -19.26
N TYR A 204 -6.98 -32.87 -18.05
CA TYR A 204 -7.44 -33.67 -16.92
C TYR A 204 -8.25 -32.83 -15.95
N ILE A 205 -9.36 -33.41 -15.46
CA ILE A 205 -10.24 -32.76 -14.48
C ILE A 205 -10.18 -33.53 -13.18
N ILE A 206 -9.81 -32.87 -12.11
CA ILE A 206 -9.99 -33.37 -10.75
C ILE A 206 -11.35 -32.86 -10.28
N GLY A 207 -12.37 -33.71 -10.39
CA GLY A 207 -13.77 -33.36 -10.16
C GLY A 207 -14.08 -33.08 -8.69
N LYS A 208 -15.28 -32.54 -8.44
CA LYS A 208 -15.72 -32.12 -7.09
C LYS A 208 -15.82 -33.26 -6.09
N GLU A 209 -16.00 -34.50 -6.56
CA GLU A 209 -16.11 -35.70 -5.73
C GLU A 209 -14.76 -36.39 -5.52
N TYR A 210 -13.71 -35.89 -6.17
CA TYR A 210 -12.38 -36.52 -6.05
C TYR A 210 -11.72 -36.09 -4.73
N THR A 211 -11.55 -37.10 -3.84
CA THR A 211 -10.75 -36.94 -2.62
C THR A 211 -9.75 -38.09 -2.59
N SER A 212 -8.47 -37.80 -2.83
CA SER A 212 -7.41 -38.78 -2.64
C SER A 212 -6.95 -38.79 -1.18
N ASP A 213 -7.16 -39.89 -0.49
CA ASP A 213 -6.61 -40.12 0.84
C ASP A 213 -5.23 -40.80 0.81
N SER A 214 -4.70 -40.98 -0.39
CA SER A 214 -3.45 -41.72 -0.57
C SER A 214 -2.20 -40.89 -0.28
N PRO A 215 -1.21 -41.47 0.40
CA PRO A 215 0.02 -40.81 0.80
C PRO A 215 1.14 -40.81 -0.27
N TYR A 216 0.86 -40.90 -1.53
CA TYR A 216 1.90 -41.06 -2.53
C TYR A 216 2.27 -39.78 -3.29
N THR A 217 3.56 -39.70 -3.59
CA THR A 217 4.15 -38.70 -4.47
C THR A 217 3.66 -38.91 -5.90
N ILE A 218 2.81 -38.03 -6.40
CA ILE A 218 2.41 -38.07 -7.81
C ILE A 218 3.54 -37.47 -8.62
N GLN A 219 4.37 -38.26 -9.23
CA GLN A 219 5.24 -37.83 -10.31
C GLN A 219 4.46 -37.96 -11.61
N LEU A 220 3.81 -36.92 -12.01
CA LEU A 220 3.19 -36.86 -13.33
C LEU A 220 4.28 -36.55 -14.35
N LYS A 221 4.65 -37.51 -15.18
CA LYS A 221 5.59 -37.29 -16.28
C LYS A 221 4.84 -37.16 -17.58
N THR A 222 5.07 -36.06 -18.29
CA THR A 222 4.61 -35.92 -19.68
C THR A 222 5.73 -36.39 -20.62
N ASN A 223 5.41 -37.28 -21.55
CA ASN A 223 6.34 -37.62 -22.63
C ASN A 223 6.35 -36.46 -23.64
N SER A 224 7.37 -35.61 -23.58
CA SER A 224 7.71 -34.59 -24.55
C SER A 224 6.64 -33.51 -24.88
N GLY A 225 5.58 -33.35 -24.12
CA GLY A 225 4.54 -32.37 -24.36
C GLY A 225 3.99 -31.75 -23.08
N ARG A 226 3.01 -30.88 -23.22
CA ARG A 226 2.36 -30.18 -22.12
C ARG A 226 0.96 -30.72 -21.89
N ALA A 227 0.55 -30.92 -20.65
CA ALA A 227 -0.81 -31.29 -20.28
C ALA A 227 -1.43 -30.24 -19.36
N THR A 228 -2.74 -30.18 -19.31
CA THR A 228 -3.50 -29.25 -18.47
C THR A 228 -4.25 -29.99 -17.38
N VAL A 229 -4.23 -29.48 -16.17
CA VAL A 229 -4.95 -30.02 -15.02
C VAL A 229 -5.89 -28.96 -14.47
N PHE A 230 -7.19 -29.28 -14.44
CA PHE A 230 -8.23 -28.45 -13.83
C PHE A 230 -8.63 -29.06 -12.48
N VAL A 231 -8.37 -28.36 -11.39
CA VAL A 231 -8.76 -28.80 -10.04
C VAL A 231 -10.07 -28.12 -9.68
N GLN A 232 -11.18 -28.85 -9.77
CA GLN A 232 -12.51 -28.41 -9.36
C GLN A 232 -12.95 -28.98 -8.02
N GLY A 233 -12.31 -30.06 -7.57
CA GLY A 233 -12.50 -30.69 -6.27
C GLY A 233 -11.27 -30.56 -5.37
N VAL A 234 -11.04 -31.56 -4.54
CA VAL A 234 -9.90 -31.59 -3.61
C VAL A 234 -8.82 -32.49 -4.15
N TRP A 235 -7.68 -31.91 -4.53
CA TRP A 235 -6.48 -32.66 -4.89
C TRP A 235 -5.55 -32.75 -3.69
N LYS A 236 -5.60 -33.87 -2.99
CA LYS A 236 -4.80 -34.12 -1.79
C LYS A 236 -3.51 -34.82 -2.16
N LEU A 237 -2.41 -34.15 -1.91
CA LEU A 237 -1.06 -34.61 -2.13
C LEU A 237 -0.39 -34.89 -0.78
N SER A 238 0.10 -36.07 -0.55
CA SER A 238 0.66 -36.42 0.75
C SER A 238 2.18 -36.64 0.72
N GLY A 239 2.80 -36.54 1.89
CA GLY A 239 4.25 -36.63 2.03
C GLY A 239 5.00 -35.52 1.33
N TRP A 240 6.09 -35.84 0.65
CA TRP A 240 6.87 -34.97 -0.21
C TRP A 240 6.37 -35.09 -1.64
N SER A 241 5.60 -34.14 -2.10
CA SER A 241 5.05 -34.17 -3.45
C SER A 241 5.80 -33.21 -4.37
N SER A 242 6.18 -33.70 -5.54
CA SER A 242 6.91 -32.91 -6.54
C SER A 242 6.22 -33.02 -7.90
N LEU A 243 5.77 -31.89 -8.41
CA LEU A 243 5.19 -31.77 -9.75
C LEU A 243 6.28 -31.17 -10.67
N ASN A 244 6.96 -32.05 -11.42
CA ASN A 244 8.09 -31.67 -12.29
C ASN A 244 7.81 -32.05 -13.75
N SER A 245 6.61 -31.79 -14.22
CA SER A 245 6.17 -32.27 -15.53
C SER A 245 5.38 -31.18 -16.24
N ASN A 246 5.86 -30.60 -17.27
CA ASN A 246 5.19 -29.67 -18.20
C ASN A 246 3.65 -29.54 -18.05
N LEU A 247 3.18 -29.03 -16.88
CA LEU A 247 1.76 -28.93 -16.55
C LEU A 247 1.31 -27.48 -16.51
N ASP A 248 0.16 -27.22 -17.09
CA ASP A 248 -0.63 -26.06 -16.79
C ASP A 248 -1.67 -26.42 -15.73
N ILE A 249 -1.50 -25.91 -14.51
CA ILE A 249 -2.34 -26.25 -13.36
C ILE A 249 -3.28 -25.07 -13.09
N TYR A 250 -4.58 -25.32 -13.18
CA TYR A 250 -5.64 -24.38 -12.88
C TYR A 250 -6.43 -24.86 -11.67
N VAL A 251 -6.37 -24.12 -10.57
CA VAL A 251 -7.22 -24.36 -9.40
C VAL A 251 -8.47 -23.50 -9.56
N MET A 252 -9.57 -24.14 -9.89
CA MET A 252 -10.83 -23.47 -10.21
C MET A 252 -11.54 -22.97 -8.95
N GLY A 253 -12.55 -22.13 -9.11
CA GLY A 253 -13.35 -21.66 -7.98
C GLY A 253 -13.95 -22.83 -7.17
N GLY A 254 -13.66 -22.86 -5.88
CA GLY A 254 -14.00 -23.97 -4.97
C GLY A 254 -13.07 -25.19 -5.05
N GLY A 255 -12.14 -25.23 -6.03
CA GLY A 255 -11.12 -26.26 -6.12
C GLY A 255 -10.00 -26.06 -5.07
N ARG A 256 -9.41 -27.14 -4.59
CA ARG A 256 -8.40 -27.09 -3.53
C ARG A 256 -7.25 -28.05 -3.81
N ILE A 257 -6.02 -27.58 -3.68
CA ILE A 257 -4.84 -28.42 -3.57
C ILE A 257 -4.43 -28.45 -2.09
N ILE A 258 -4.34 -29.62 -1.51
CA ILE A 258 -3.92 -29.82 -0.12
C ILE A 258 -2.68 -30.70 -0.12
N ALA A 259 -1.59 -30.21 0.49
CA ALA A 259 -0.33 -30.95 0.53
C ALA A 259 0.41 -30.74 1.86
N ASN A 260 1.35 -31.61 2.19
CA ASN A 260 2.30 -31.34 3.26
C ASN A 260 3.48 -30.53 2.71
N ASN A 261 4.38 -31.16 1.98
CA ASN A 261 5.49 -30.47 1.31
C ASN A 261 5.29 -30.57 -0.19
N LEU A 262 5.07 -29.43 -0.83
CA LEU A 262 4.78 -29.37 -2.26
C LEU A 262 5.87 -28.59 -2.99
N THR A 263 6.42 -29.21 -4.02
CA THR A 263 7.28 -28.54 -4.99
C THR A 263 6.59 -28.55 -6.35
N ILE A 264 6.44 -27.36 -6.95
CA ILE A 264 5.98 -27.20 -8.33
C ILE A 264 7.15 -26.67 -9.15
N GLY A 265 7.71 -27.54 -10.00
CA GLY A 265 8.93 -27.27 -10.76
C GLY A 265 8.75 -26.25 -11.88
N ASN A 266 9.86 -25.79 -12.42
CA ASN A 266 9.95 -24.68 -13.39
C ASN A 266 9.30 -24.93 -14.75
N GLU A 267 9.04 -26.18 -15.11
CA GLU A 267 8.38 -26.50 -16.37
C GLU A 267 6.85 -26.35 -16.32
N ASN A 268 6.30 -26.09 -15.13
CA ASN A 268 4.86 -25.94 -14.92
C ASN A 268 4.41 -24.48 -15.00
N THR A 269 3.10 -24.28 -14.99
CA THR A 269 2.46 -23.00 -14.62
C THR A 269 1.39 -23.28 -13.56
N LEU A 270 1.17 -22.31 -12.67
CA LEU A 270 0.13 -22.41 -11.66
C LEU A 270 -0.77 -21.17 -11.74
N THR A 271 -2.08 -21.41 -11.86
CA THR A 271 -3.08 -20.34 -11.79
C THR A 271 -4.19 -20.75 -10.82
N LEU A 272 -4.44 -19.90 -9.82
CA LEU A 272 -5.56 -20.05 -8.91
C LEU A 272 -6.64 -19.06 -9.28
N GLN A 273 -7.86 -19.56 -9.47
CA GLN A 273 -9.06 -18.76 -9.67
C GLN A 273 -9.53 -18.17 -8.32
N HIS A 274 -10.33 -17.13 -8.35
CA HIS A 274 -11.06 -16.65 -7.18
C HIS A 274 -11.79 -17.82 -6.50
N ASP A 275 -11.75 -17.90 -5.19
CA ASP A 275 -12.23 -19.02 -4.37
C ASP A 275 -11.49 -20.37 -4.57
N GLY A 276 -10.49 -20.43 -5.44
CA GLY A 276 -9.56 -21.56 -5.49
C GLY A 276 -8.49 -21.47 -4.41
N SER A 277 -8.04 -22.60 -3.86
CA SER A 277 -7.04 -22.59 -2.79
C SER A 277 -5.92 -23.60 -2.97
N LEU A 278 -4.73 -23.23 -2.48
CA LEU A 278 -3.59 -24.12 -2.28
C LEU A 278 -3.18 -24.03 -0.81
N GLU A 279 -3.24 -25.14 -0.11
CA GLU A 279 -2.97 -25.24 1.32
C GLU A 279 -1.86 -26.28 1.55
N CYS A 280 -0.79 -25.88 2.24
CA CYS A 280 0.32 -26.79 2.53
C CYS A 280 1.06 -26.43 3.81
N THR A 281 1.96 -27.32 4.23
CA THR A 281 2.92 -27.00 5.29
C THR A 281 4.10 -26.21 4.70
N SER A 282 4.72 -26.71 3.64
CA SER A 282 5.79 -26.01 2.95
C SER A 282 5.59 -26.04 1.45
N LEU A 283 5.82 -24.90 0.81
CA LEU A 283 5.62 -24.71 -0.62
C LEU A 283 6.90 -24.22 -1.29
N SER A 284 7.32 -24.93 -2.33
CA SER A 284 8.38 -24.48 -3.23
C SER A 284 7.81 -24.26 -4.64
N LEU A 285 7.81 -23.02 -5.09
CA LEU A 285 7.34 -22.62 -6.40
C LEU A 285 8.54 -22.32 -7.31
N GLY A 286 8.75 -23.17 -8.32
CA GLY A 286 9.71 -22.96 -9.40
C GLY A 286 9.07 -22.44 -10.68
N CYS A 287 7.79 -22.17 -10.72
CA CYS A 287 7.01 -21.88 -11.93
C CYS A 287 6.35 -20.51 -11.92
N PRO A 288 6.03 -19.93 -13.10
CA PRO A 288 5.17 -18.79 -13.20
C PRO A 288 3.83 -19.04 -12.50
N THR A 289 3.47 -18.13 -11.59
CA THR A 289 2.28 -18.29 -10.74
C THR A 289 1.38 -17.06 -10.85
N LYS A 290 0.08 -17.29 -11.10
CA LYS A 290 -0.96 -16.26 -11.04
C LYS A 290 -1.97 -16.64 -9.97
N ASN A 291 -2.05 -15.84 -8.92
CA ASN A 291 -2.95 -16.08 -7.80
C ASN A 291 -4.07 -15.05 -7.76
N PHE A 292 -5.31 -15.48 -8.03
CA PHE A 292 -6.53 -14.71 -7.77
C PHE A 292 -7.29 -15.27 -6.55
N GLY A 293 -6.91 -16.45 -6.08
CA GLY A 293 -7.48 -17.16 -4.94
C GLY A 293 -6.66 -17.03 -3.67
N THR A 294 -6.46 -18.14 -2.98
CA THR A 294 -5.71 -18.17 -1.72
C THR A 294 -4.58 -19.19 -1.77
N ILE A 295 -3.37 -18.76 -1.46
CA ILE A 295 -2.22 -19.64 -1.19
C ILE A 295 -1.89 -19.52 0.30
N SER A 296 -1.92 -20.64 1.02
CA SER A 296 -1.59 -20.69 2.44
C SER A 296 -0.55 -21.75 2.75
N ALA A 297 0.44 -21.39 3.57
CA ALA A 297 1.44 -22.33 4.07
C ALA A 297 1.63 -22.16 5.59
N ASN A 298 1.47 -23.27 6.34
CA ASN A 298 1.69 -23.27 7.79
C ASN A 298 3.17 -23.20 8.20
N GLY A 299 4.08 -23.44 7.28
CA GLY A 299 5.52 -23.26 7.40
C GLY A 299 6.00 -22.21 6.40
N SER A 300 6.89 -22.59 5.47
CA SER A 300 7.53 -21.64 4.56
C SER A 300 7.01 -21.73 3.12
N LEU A 301 7.11 -20.59 2.42
CA LEU A 301 7.00 -20.51 0.98
C LEU A 301 8.35 -20.08 0.41
N THR A 302 8.89 -20.84 -0.53
CA THR A 302 10.12 -20.51 -1.23
C THR A 302 9.86 -20.43 -2.73
N MET A 303 10.27 -19.32 -3.34
CA MET A 303 10.35 -19.18 -4.79
C MET A 303 11.81 -19.09 -5.19
N ASN A 304 12.29 -20.15 -5.83
CA ASN A 304 13.70 -20.28 -6.18
C ASN A 304 13.81 -20.53 -7.69
N LEU A 305 14.25 -19.50 -8.44
CA LEU A 305 13.93 -19.47 -9.84
C LEU A 305 15.17 -19.23 -10.69
N GLY A 306 15.70 -20.31 -11.16
CA GLY A 306 16.81 -20.26 -12.11
C GLY A 306 16.50 -19.57 -13.46
N LYS A 307 15.24 -19.22 -13.75
CA LYS A 307 14.80 -18.62 -15.03
C LYS A 307 13.75 -17.52 -14.90
N GLN A 308 13.74 -16.80 -13.78
CA GLN A 308 12.88 -15.63 -13.57
C GLN A 308 11.37 -15.86 -13.82
N PRO A 309 10.69 -16.80 -13.20
CA PRO A 309 9.25 -16.78 -13.24
C PRO A 309 8.72 -15.57 -12.46
N GLU A 310 7.53 -15.19 -12.81
CA GLU A 310 6.78 -14.10 -12.24
C GLU A 310 5.75 -14.63 -11.25
N LEU A 311 5.68 -14.03 -10.09
CA LEU A 311 4.54 -14.17 -9.19
C LEU A 311 3.63 -12.96 -9.36
N PHE A 312 2.46 -13.20 -9.92
CA PHE A 312 1.35 -12.25 -9.90
C PHE A 312 0.38 -12.65 -8.80
N ASN A 313 0.10 -11.75 -7.88
CA ASN A 313 -0.85 -11.97 -6.78
C ASN A 313 -1.93 -10.90 -6.79
N ALA A 314 -3.15 -11.26 -7.16
CA ALA A 314 -4.36 -10.44 -7.02
C ALA A 314 -5.30 -10.99 -5.92
N GLY A 315 -4.98 -12.13 -5.35
CA GLY A 315 -5.68 -12.76 -4.25
C GLY A 315 -4.94 -12.62 -2.92
N LYS A 316 -4.84 -13.70 -2.18
CA LYS A 316 -4.25 -13.74 -0.85
C LYS A 316 -3.13 -14.76 -0.76
N ILE A 317 -2.00 -14.36 -0.20
CA ILE A 317 -0.90 -15.25 0.16
C ILE A 317 -0.63 -15.11 1.66
N GLU A 318 -0.81 -16.20 2.41
CA GLU A 318 -0.61 -16.25 3.85
C GLU A 318 0.39 -17.35 4.22
N VAL A 319 1.47 -16.97 4.85
CA VAL A 319 2.54 -17.89 5.25
C VAL A 319 2.85 -17.69 6.73
N ALA A 320 2.66 -18.76 7.51
CA ALA A 320 2.81 -18.64 8.96
C ALA A 320 4.27 -18.42 9.41
N ASP A 321 5.25 -18.88 8.61
CA ASP A 321 6.67 -18.69 8.92
C ASP A 321 7.28 -17.69 7.91
N LYS A 322 7.98 -18.13 6.92
CA LYS A 322 8.79 -17.28 6.06
C LYS A 322 8.44 -17.40 4.58
N ILE A 323 8.38 -16.26 3.90
CA ILE A 323 8.44 -16.21 2.45
C ILE A 323 9.86 -15.86 2.01
N THR A 324 10.46 -16.69 1.18
CA THR A 324 11.75 -16.43 0.53
C THR A 324 11.56 -16.37 -0.97
N ILE A 325 11.89 -15.24 -1.59
CA ILE A 325 11.83 -15.06 -3.03
C ILE A 325 13.22 -14.68 -3.54
N ASN A 326 13.74 -15.49 -4.44
CA ASN A 326 15.09 -15.37 -4.95
C ASN A 326 15.08 -15.14 -6.47
N GLY A 327 15.62 -14.02 -6.94
CA GLY A 327 15.83 -13.69 -8.35
C GLY A 327 14.57 -13.46 -9.19
N SER A 328 13.39 -13.20 -8.58
CA SER A 328 12.10 -13.17 -9.27
C SER A 328 11.45 -11.80 -9.31
N ASN A 329 10.51 -11.65 -10.24
CA ASN A 329 9.57 -10.52 -10.24
C ASN A 329 8.31 -10.89 -9.46
N VAL A 330 7.90 -10.02 -8.56
CA VAL A 330 6.64 -10.13 -7.80
C VAL A 330 5.79 -8.92 -8.11
N ILE A 331 4.58 -9.16 -8.58
CA ILE A 331 3.57 -8.12 -8.82
C ILE A 331 2.43 -8.40 -7.85
N ASN A 332 2.30 -7.57 -6.82
CA ASN A 332 1.31 -7.76 -5.77
C ASN A 332 0.18 -6.72 -5.88
N HIS A 333 -0.97 -7.16 -6.35
CA HIS A 333 -2.25 -6.44 -6.38
C HIS A 333 -3.23 -6.94 -5.32
N GLY A 334 -2.83 -7.92 -4.50
CA GLY A 334 -3.61 -8.51 -3.43
C GLY A 334 -2.88 -8.42 -2.09
N THR A 335 -3.14 -9.32 -1.19
CA THR A 335 -2.51 -9.33 0.13
C THR A 335 -1.39 -10.38 0.19
N LEU A 336 -0.23 -9.98 0.69
CA LEU A 336 0.90 -10.88 0.94
C LEU A 336 1.33 -10.73 2.40
N ASN A 337 1.08 -11.77 3.20
CA ASN A 337 1.33 -11.81 4.64
C ASN A 337 2.29 -12.94 4.99
N ALA A 338 3.29 -12.66 5.82
CA ALA A 338 4.18 -13.67 6.39
C ALA A 338 4.67 -13.27 7.78
N HIS A 339 5.23 -14.23 8.52
CA HIS A 339 5.97 -13.91 9.73
C HIS A 339 7.29 -13.17 9.39
N GLU A 340 8.02 -13.65 8.39
CA GLU A 340 9.21 -12.97 7.85
C GLU A 340 9.15 -12.94 6.30
N LEU A 341 9.51 -11.80 5.72
CA LEU A 341 9.70 -11.65 4.28
C LEU A 341 11.19 -11.55 3.95
N ASN A 342 11.65 -12.36 3.00
CA ASN A 342 13.04 -12.39 2.55
C ASN A 342 13.12 -12.34 1.02
N PHE A 343 13.56 -11.21 0.50
CA PHE A 343 13.70 -10.95 -0.93
C PHE A 343 15.18 -10.88 -1.29
N ILE A 344 15.65 -11.80 -2.11
CA ILE A 344 17.04 -11.90 -2.54
C ILE A 344 17.10 -11.64 -4.04
N ASP A 345 17.76 -10.57 -4.45
CA ASP A 345 17.83 -10.13 -5.85
C ASP A 345 16.46 -10.06 -6.58
N ALA A 346 15.39 -9.95 -5.79
CA ALA A 346 14.01 -9.94 -6.27
C ALA A 346 13.56 -8.50 -6.57
N ARG A 347 12.63 -8.36 -7.52
CA ARG A 347 12.01 -7.09 -7.86
C ARG A 347 10.53 -7.17 -7.52
N ILE A 348 10.08 -6.33 -6.61
CA ILE A 348 8.75 -6.36 -6.04
C ILE A 348 8.01 -5.08 -6.43
N LEU A 349 6.89 -5.21 -7.12
CA LEU A 349 5.90 -4.16 -7.35
C LEU A 349 4.73 -4.41 -6.40
N ASN A 350 4.56 -3.58 -5.39
CA ASN A 350 3.47 -3.69 -4.42
C ASN A 350 2.44 -2.59 -4.66
N LYS A 351 1.22 -2.99 -5.01
CA LYS A 351 0.09 -2.06 -5.25
C LYS A 351 -0.88 -1.97 -4.06
N THR A 352 -0.84 -2.95 -3.16
CA THR A 352 -1.77 -3.09 -2.04
C THR A 352 -1.03 -3.37 -0.73
N ASP A 353 -1.22 -4.55 -0.14
CA ASP A 353 -0.70 -4.86 1.19
C ASP A 353 0.44 -5.90 1.15
N LEU A 354 1.56 -5.52 1.73
CA LEU A 354 2.72 -6.38 1.95
C LEU A 354 3.07 -6.30 3.44
N ASN A 355 2.80 -7.37 4.18
CA ASN A 355 2.90 -7.38 5.62
C ASN A 355 3.84 -8.46 6.14
N SER A 356 4.69 -8.10 7.09
CA SER A 356 5.53 -9.02 7.84
C SER A 356 5.27 -8.86 9.33
N ALA A 357 5.12 -9.97 10.05
CA ALA A 357 4.99 -9.93 11.51
C ALA A 357 6.32 -9.60 12.21
N THR A 358 7.44 -9.71 11.52
CA THR A 358 8.77 -9.38 12.05
C THR A 358 9.56 -8.52 11.08
N ASN A 359 10.38 -9.11 10.23
CA ASN A 359 11.35 -8.40 9.40
C ASN A 359 11.01 -8.49 7.91
N ILE A 360 11.41 -7.46 7.17
CA ILE A 360 11.52 -7.50 5.71
C ILE A 360 13.00 -7.47 5.35
N LYS A 361 13.53 -8.55 4.79
CA LYS A 361 14.92 -8.63 4.32
C LYS A 361 14.99 -8.35 2.83
N LEU A 362 15.78 -7.38 2.45
CA LEU A 362 15.98 -6.96 1.06
C LEU A 362 17.45 -7.11 0.70
N ASN A 363 17.86 -8.27 0.26
CA ASN A 363 19.25 -8.55 -0.12
C ASN A 363 19.44 -8.38 -1.63
N GLY A 364 19.89 -7.22 -2.08
CA GLY A 364 19.97 -6.87 -3.50
C GLY A 364 18.60 -6.65 -4.17
N GLY A 365 17.53 -6.73 -3.39
CA GLY A 365 16.17 -6.58 -3.87
C GLY A 365 15.79 -5.12 -4.17
N ARG A 366 14.79 -4.96 -5.02
CA ARG A 366 14.19 -3.66 -5.34
C ARG A 366 12.70 -3.69 -5.03
N LEU A 367 12.27 -2.81 -4.14
CA LEU A 367 10.87 -2.67 -3.74
C LEU A 367 10.29 -1.37 -4.33
N PHE A 368 9.29 -1.52 -5.18
CA PHE A 368 8.48 -0.43 -5.73
C PHE A 368 7.12 -0.45 -5.04
N ASN A 369 6.90 0.45 -4.12
CA ASN A 369 5.70 0.47 -3.29
C ASN A 369 4.74 1.56 -3.75
N TYR A 370 3.54 1.16 -4.16
CA TYR A 370 2.37 2.00 -4.45
C TYR A 370 1.25 1.81 -3.43
N GLY A 371 1.38 0.83 -2.54
CA GLY A 371 0.40 0.49 -1.52
C GLY A 371 0.95 0.65 -0.12
N SER A 372 0.70 -0.34 0.71
CA SER A 372 1.13 -0.38 2.11
C SER A 372 2.16 -1.49 2.33
N VAL A 373 3.25 -1.13 2.98
CA VAL A 373 4.26 -2.07 3.47
C VAL A 373 4.35 -1.92 4.98
N ARG A 374 4.11 -3.01 5.70
CA ARG A 374 4.14 -3.02 7.16
C ARG A 374 5.03 -4.13 7.68
N PHE A 375 5.80 -3.83 8.68
CA PHE A 375 6.56 -4.81 9.48
C PHE A 375 6.46 -4.44 10.95
N ASP A 376 6.89 -5.33 11.85
CA ASP A 376 6.68 -5.13 13.27
C ASP A 376 7.16 -3.74 13.75
N GLU A 377 6.30 -3.04 14.48
CA GLU A 377 6.54 -1.69 14.98
C GLU A 377 7.33 -1.67 16.31
N THR A 378 7.56 -2.83 16.93
CA THR A 378 8.25 -2.95 18.22
C THR A 378 9.76 -3.19 18.06
N ASP A 379 10.14 -4.12 17.18
CA ASP A 379 11.55 -4.46 16.93
C ASP A 379 11.83 -4.92 15.49
N GLY A 380 10.82 -4.91 14.61
CA GLY A 380 10.94 -5.32 13.22
C GLY A 380 11.84 -4.41 12.40
N LYS A 381 12.62 -4.99 11.49
CA LYS A 381 13.61 -4.25 10.70
C LYS A 381 13.53 -4.59 9.21
N THR A 382 13.81 -3.58 8.39
CA THR A 382 14.32 -3.88 7.05
C THR A 382 15.78 -4.24 7.19
N ARG A 383 16.18 -5.39 6.68
CA ARG A 383 17.59 -5.83 6.74
C ARG A 383 18.14 -6.02 5.34
N THR A 384 19.37 -5.59 5.15
CA THR A 384 20.11 -5.83 3.91
C THR A 384 21.46 -6.44 4.22
N ASN A 385 21.94 -7.31 3.33
CA ASN A 385 23.35 -7.69 3.31
C ASN A 385 24.07 -6.67 2.43
N ASN A 386 25.08 -6.02 2.94
CA ASN A 386 25.82 -4.88 2.34
C ASN A 386 26.51 -5.19 0.99
N SER A 387 26.21 -6.28 0.30
CA SER A 387 26.95 -6.73 -0.87
C SER A 387 26.34 -6.29 -2.21
N THR A 388 25.09 -5.84 -2.25
CA THR A 388 24.41 -5.48 -3.49
C THR A 388 23.48 -4.29 -3.28
N ALA A 389 23.35 -3.46 -4.33
CA ALA A 389 22.50 -2.27 -4.28
C ALA A 389 21.04 -2.61 -4.01
N THR A 390 20.59 -2.40 -2.80
CA THR A 390 19.21 -2.56 -2.40
C THR A 390 18.48 -1.22 -2.53
N VAL A 391 17.26 -1.22 -3.05
CA VAL A 391 16.51 0.00 -3.32
C VAL A 391 15.07 -0.13 -2.84
N ILE A 392 14.60 0.92 -2.19
CA ILE A 392 13.18 1.13 -1.90
C ILE A 392 12.74 2.39 -2.64
N ILE A 393 11.69 2.28 -3.45
CA ILE A 393 10.96 3.41 -4.03
C ILE A 393 9.57 3.38 -3.44
N ASN A 394 9.25 4.39 -2.65
CA ASN A 394 7.94 4.58 -2.05
C ASN A 394 7.22 5.66 -2.82
N HIS A 395 6.28 5.26 -3.65
CA HIS A 395 5.56 6.16 -4.54
C HIS A 395 4.58 7.06 -3.79
N TYR A 396 4.02 8.02 -4.49
CA TYR A 396 3.04 8.94 -3.96
C TYR A 396 1.83 8.19 -3.34
N GLU A 397 1.34 8.63 -2.20
CA GLU A 397 0.29 8.00 -1.36
C GLU A 397 0.66 6.63 -0.76
N ALA A 398 1.75 6.01 -1.17
CA ALA A 398 2.19 4.75 -0.59
C ALA A 398 2.73 4.93 0.83
N ARG A 399 2.59 3.90 1.64
CA ARG A 399 3.01 3.91 3.05
C ARG A 399 4.00 2.81 3.35
N ILE A 400 4.98 3.15 4.17
CA ILE A 400 5.88 2.18 4.80
C ILE A 400 5.87 2.44 6.30
N SER A 401 5.56 1.41 7.10
CA SER A 401 5.58 1.51 8.55
C SER A 401 6.28 0.31 9.20
N GLY A 402 7.01 0.56 10.29
CA GLY A 402 7.71 -0.46 11.05
C GLY A 402 8.67 0.14 12.07
N TYR A 403 9.40 -0.73 12.79
CA TYR A 403 10.28 -0.25 13.86
C TYR A 403 11.54 0.41 13.32
N GLU A 404 12.29 -0.27 12.42
CA GLU A 404 13.57 0.26 11.96
C GLU A 404 13.82 0.01 10.47
N ILE A 405 14.10 1.08 9.73
CA ILE A 405 14.70 1.00 8.42
C ILE A 405 16.20 1.07 8.59
N GLU A 406 16.89 -0.08 8.41
CA GLU A 406 18.33 -0.18 8.59
C GLU A 406 19.04 -0.83 7.39
N GLY A 407 20.32 -0.57 7.28
CA GLY A 407 21.22 -1.25 6.35
C GLY A 407 21.64 -0.41 5.16
N GLY A 408 22.42 -1.05 4.27
CA GLY A 408 22.92 -0.46 3.04
C GLY A 408 21.85 -0.43 1.97
N LEU A 409 20.93 0.55 2.02
CA LEU A 409 19.85 0.67 1.05
C LEU A 409 19.63 2.12 0.63
N SER A 410 19.33 2.32 -0.64
CA SER A 410 18.89 3.60 -1.16
C SER A 410 17.37 3.72 -1.08
N VAL A 411 16.88 4.83 -0.52
CA VAL A 411 15.44 5.10 -0.36
C VAL A 411 15.07 6.33 -1.17
N TYR A 412 14.08 6.17 -2.03
CA TYR A 412 13.44 7.24 -2.80
C TYR A 412 11.99 7.34 -2.35
N ASN A 413 11.64 8.41 -1.67
CA ASN A 413 10.33 8.55 -1.04
C ASN A 413 9.53 9.74 -1.60
N ASP A 414 8.47 9.43 -2.32
CA ASP A 414 7.40 10.37 -2.72
C ASP A 414 6.13 10.18 -1.88
N GLY A 415 6.11 9.18 -0.98
CA GLY A 415 4.98 8.81 -0.13
C GLY A 415 5.24 9.10 1.36
N PHE A 416 4.70 8.25 2.19
CA PHE A 416 4.76 8.36 3.63
C PHE A 416 5.59 7.22 4.25
N ILE A 417 6.59 7.56 5.05
CA ILE A 417 7.39 6.60 5.83
C ILE A 417 7.24 6.96 7.31
N GLU A 418 6.85 5.98 8.12
CA GLU A 418 6.77 6.11 9.56
C GLU A 418 7.56 4.99 10.24
N THR A 419 8.55 5.36 11.06
CA THR A 419 9.43 4.39 11.72
C THR A 419 9.90 4.91 13.08
N SER A 420 10.23 4.00 13.99
CA SER A 420 10.89 4.39 15.23
C SER A 420 12.34 4.77 14.99
N LYS A 421 13.02 4.05 14.10
CA LYS A 421 14.42 4.33 13.76
C LYS A 421 14.65 4.29 12.27
N PHE A 422 15.48 5.18 11.79
CA PHE A 422 15.97 5.18 10.43
C PHE A 422 17.49 5.34 10.47
N THR A 423 18.19 4.23 10.23
CA THR A 423 19.64 4.16 10.38
C THR A 423 20.28 3.64 9.11
N ASN A 424 21.21 4.40 8.55
CA ASN A 424 21.98 4.00 7.39
C ASN A 424 23.45 4.33 7.58
N SER A 425 24.35 3.43 7.20
CA SER A 425 25.79 3.52 7.48
C SER A 425 26.68 3.45 6.25
N SER A 426 26.13 3.34 5.05
CA SER A 426 26.88 3.19 3.80
C SER A 426 26.64 4.34 2.81
N SER A 427 27.30 4.32 1.68
CA SER A 427 27.24 5.35 0.63
C SER A 427 25.92 5.39 -0.14
N ASP A 428 24.79 5.19 0.56
CA ASP A 428 23.49 5.12 -0.04
C ASP A 428 22.81 6.49 -0.12
N VAL A 429 21.65 6.52 -0.74
CA VAL A 429 20.90 7.75 -0.98
C VAL A 429 19.61 7.72 -0.17
N LEU A 430 19.30 8.82 0.52
CA LEU A 430 17.93 9.14 0.93
C LEU A 430 17.48 10.35 0.14
N TYR A 431 16.59 10.10 -0.82
CA TYR A 431 15.89 11.14 -1.56
C TYR A 431 14.45 11.19 -1.05
N ASN A 432 14.09 12.26 -0.37
CA ASN A 432 12.75 12.41 0.19
C ASN A 432 12.08 13.68 -0.35
N SER A 433 11.04 13.52 -1.12
CA SER A 433 10.19 14.63 -1.61
C SER A 433 8.86 14.75 -0.87
N CYS A 434 8.56 13.81 0.05
CA CYS A 434 7.33 13.86 0.83
C CYS A 434 7.63 13.74 2.34
N THR A 435 7.02 12.79 3.05
CA THR A 435 7.06 12.76 4.51
C THR A 435 7.80 11.54 5.05
N VAL A 436 8.76 11.78 5.93
CA VAL A 436 9.39 10.75 6.76
C VAL A 436 9.23 11.13 8.22
N ILE A 437 8.55 10.29 9.01
CA ILE A 437 8.42 10.45 10.46
C ILE A 437 9.32 9.42 11.14
N VAL A 438 10.25 9.92 11.95
CA VAL A 438 11.12 9.09 12.76
C VAL A 438 10.90 9.41 14.24
N LYS A 439 10.43 8.40 15.02
CA LYS A 439 10.00 8.61 16.41
C LYS A 439 11.14 8.63 17.43
N LYS A 440 12.25 7.91 17.17
CA LYS A 440 13.32 7.71 18.18
C LYS A 440 14.72 8.05 17.68
N GLU A 441 15.15 7.52 16.54
CA GLU A 441 16.54 7.67 16.09
C GLU A 441 16.63 7.83 14.56
N PHE A 442 17.21 8.96 14.14
CA PHE A 442 17.58 9.21 12.75
C PHE A 442 19.09 9.32 12.65
N LYS A 443 19.74 8.39 11.94
CA LYS A 443 21.18 8.31 11.87
C LYS A 443 21.65 7.91 10.48
N PHE A 444 22.33 8.83 9.83
CA PHE A 444 22.90 8.64 8.52
C PHE A 444 24.39 8.97 8.54
N ARG A 445 25.21 8.12 7.95
CA ARG A 445 26.64 8.35 7.77
C ARG A 445 27.00 8.17 6.30
N ASN A 446 27.74 9.13 5.73
CA ASN A 446 28.22 9.10 4.34
C ASN A 446 27.11 8.92 3.30
N VAL A 447 25.99 9.61 3.47
CA VAL A 447 24.79 9.48 2.64
C VAL A 447 24.52 10.79 1.93
N THR A 448 24.08 10.72 0.67
CA THR A 448 23.54 11.86 -0.04
C THR A 448 22.09 12.08 0.44
N LEU A 449 21.84 13.20 1.09
CA LEU A 449 20.52 13.58 1.56
C LEU A 449 19.91 14.64 0.64
N ASN A 450 18.75 14.35 0.08
CA ASN A 450 17.90 15.35 -0.55
C ASN A 450 16.54 15.30 0.17
N LEU A 451 16.23 16.32 0.96
CA LEU A 451 15.15 16.29 1.93
C LEU A 451 14.18 17.43 1.68
N SER A 452 12.88 17.12 1.55
CA SER A 452 11.80 18.11 1.59
C SER A 452 11.25 18.28 3.01
N LEU A 453 10.86 17.19 3.68
CA LEU A 453 10.33 17.20 5.04
C LEU A 453 10.74 15.93 5.80
N ILE A 454 11.46 16.10 6.91
CA ILE A 454 11.66 15.06 7.93
C ILE A 454 11.14 15.58 9.25
N HIS A 455 10.18 14.88 9.85
CA HIS A 455 9.68 15.16 11.18
C HIS A 455 10.27 14.14 12.17
N ILE A 456 11.07 14.65 13.14
CA ILE A 456 11.57 13.87 14.26
C ILE A 456 10.73 14.25 15.46
N SER A 457 9.86 13.36 15.92
CA SER A 457 8.85 13.67 16.93
C SER A 457 9.35 13.71 18.36
N GLU A 458 10.52 13.12 18.65
CA GLU A 458 11.21 13.30 19.94
C GLU A 458 12.68 13.66 19.71
N PRO A 459 13.17 14.79 20.29
CA PRO A 459 14.58 15.10 20.30
C PRO A 459 15.28 14.28 21.38
N THR A 460 15.41 12.97 21.18
CA THR A 460 16.40 12.23 21.95
C THR A 460 17.77 12.63 21.45
N ARG A 461 18.53 13.28 22.34
CA ARG A 461 19.94 13.63 22.27
C ARG A 461 20.68 12.99 21.10
N HIS A 462 21.17 13.84 20.18
CA HIS A 462 22.04 13.55 19.05
C HIS A 462 21.36 13.25 17.70
N ALA A 463 20.82 14.30 17.08
CA ALA A 463 20.91 14.37 15.62
C ALA A 463 22.38 14.70 15.28
N GLN A 464 23.23 13.70 15.16
CA GLN A 464 24.56 13.89 14.58
C GLN A 464 24.45 13.72 13.06
N ILE A 465 24.33 14.84 12.37
CA ILE A 465 24.66 14.91 10.95
C ILE A 465 26.15 15.17 10.90
N SER A 466 26.92 14.15 10.63
CA SER A 466 28.36 14.25 10.40
C SER A 466 28.71 13.91 8.97
#